data_6150536c5754aa61785d6db3850c1875
#
_entry.id   6150536c5754aa61785d6db3850c1875
#
_cell.length_a   1.000
_cell.length_b   1.000
_cell.length_c   1.000
_cell.angle_alpha   90.00
_cell.angle_beta   90.00
_cell.angle_gamma   90.00
#
_symmetry.space_group_name_H-M   'P 1'
#
loop_
_entity.id
_entity.type
_entity.pdbx_description
1 polymer ?
#
loop_
_entity_poly.entity_id
_entity_poly.type
_entity_poly.pdbx_seq_one_letter_code
_entity_poly.pdbx_strand_id
1 'polypeptide(L)'
;MALTFNSDEVLEMAIRIERNGAAFYRKAAGMQSDAENKKFLEGLAAMEDQHQKTFAEMRKTLTEADKGGKVFDPYNEVSQYLASMADTLGGEGRPSVADALTGNETLEDILRTAL
;
A
#
# COMPACT_ATOMS: atom_id res chain seq x y z
N MET A 1 -13.07 20.73 -8.04
CA MET A 1 -12.62 21.18 -6.71
C MET A 1 -11.40 20.37 -6.29
N ALA A 2 -10.31 21.04 -6.04
CA ALA A 2 -9.10 20.37 -5.62
C ALA A 2 -9.18 20.07 -4.13
N LEU A 3 -9.03 18.81 -3.77
CA LEU A 3 -8.85 18.42 -2.39
C LEU A 3 -7.39 18.71 -2.01
N THR A 4 -7.23 19.50 -0.98
CA THR A 4 -5.89 19.82 -0.48
C THR A 4 -5.63 18.98 0.75
N PHE A 5 -4.62 18.12 0.65
CA PHE A 5 -4.13 17.34 1.79
C PHE A 5 -2.79 17.91 2.22
N ASN A 6 -2.53 17.95 3.52
CA ASN A 6 -1.17 18.24 3.97
C ASN A 6 -0.32 16.97 3.84
N SER A 7 1.00 17.14 3.90
CA SER A 7 1.94 16.00 3.72
C SER A 7 1.71 14.88 4.72
N ASP A 8 1.36 15.21 5.95
CA ASP A 8 1.11 14.23 7.00
C ASP A 8 -0.10 13.36 6.65
N GLU A 9 -1.19 13.97 6.23
CA GLU A 9 -2.42 13.25 5.83
C GLU A 9 -2.16 12.34 4.64
N VAL A 10 -1.41 12.83 3.65
CA VAL A 10 -1.05 12.08 2.46
C VAL A 10 -0.25 10.84 2.82
N LEU A 11 0.76 10.99 3.68
CA LEU A 11 1.60 9.87 4.11
C LEU A 11 0.82 8.89 4.99
N GLU A 12 -0.10 9.38 5.80
CA GLU A 12 -0.98 8.49 6.57
C GLU A 12 -1.83 7.62 5.65
N MET A 13 -2.38 8.21 4.59
CA MET A 13 -3.12 7.46 3.58
C MET A 13 -2.24 6.42 2.89
N ALA A 14 -1.03 6.81 2.51
CA ALA A 14 -0.07 5.91 1.88
C ALA A 14 0.26 4.72 2.77
N ILE A 15 0.52 4.96 4.06
CA ILE A 15 0.80 3.90 5.04
C ILE A 15 -0.39 2.95 5.14
N ARG A 16 -1.59 3.49 5.17
CA ARG A 16 -2.82 2.70 5.26
C ARG A 16 -3.01 1.80 4.04
N ILE A 17 -2.75 2.32 2.84
CA ILE A 17 -2.83 1.58 1.59
C ILE A 17 -1.82 0.42 1.60
N GLU A 18 -0.59 0.68 2.01
CA GLU A 18 0.43 -0.36 2.08
C GLU A 18 0.10 -1.42 3.14
N ARG A 19 -0.48 -1.01 4.25
CA ARG A 19 -0.94 -1.95 5.30
C ARG A 19 -2.02 -2.87 4.75
N ASN A 20 -2.96 -2.32 4.01
CA ASN A 20 -4.03 -3.11 3.39
C ASN A 20 -3.45 -4.08 2.36
N GLY A 21 -2.46 -3.65 1.58
CA GLY A 21 -1.76 -4.50 0.63
C GLY A 21 -1.04 -5.65 1.31
N ALA A 22 -0.34 -5.39 2.39
CA ALA A 22 0.35 -6.43 3.17
C ALA A 22 -0.66 -7.46 3.71
N ALA A 23 -1.78 -7.00 4.25
CA ALA A 23 -2.83 -7.88 4.76
C ALA A 23 -3.41 -8.75 3.64
N PHE A 24 -3.64 -8.16 2.47
CA PHE A 24 -4.12 -8.89 1.29
C PHE A 24 -3.17 -10.02 0.90
N TYR A 25 -1.88 -9.72 0.75
CA TYR A 25 -0.90 -10.73 0.35
C TYR A 25 -0.72 -11.82 1.42
N ARG A 26 -0.76 -11.47 2.70
CA ARG A 26 -0.67 -12.46 3.78
C ARG A 26 -1.86 -13.39 3.80
N LYS A 27 -3.06 -12.85 3.61
CA LYS A 27 -4.26 -13.65 3.53
C LYS A 27 -4.21 -14.59 2.33
N ALA A 28 -3.83 -14.06 1.17
CA ALA A 28 -3.67 -14.84 -0.04
C ALA A 28 -2.62 -15.94 0.12
N ALA A 29 -1.49 -15.64 0.77
CA ALA A 29 -0.44 -16.62 1.04
C ALA A 29 -0.95 -17.77 1.92
N GLY A 30 -1.75 -17.44 2.93
CA GLY A 30 -2.33 -18.45 3.83
C GLY A 30 -3.31 -19.39 3.13
N MET A 31 -3.83 -18.99 1.99
CA MET A 31 -4.78 -19.77 1.20
C MET A 31 -4.11 -20.64 0.12
N GLN A 32 -2.80 -20.45 -0.12
CA GLN A 32 -2.09 -21.21 -1.13
C GLN A 32 -1.59 -22.54 -0.57
N SER A 33 -1.81 -23.62 -1.31
CA SER A 33 -1.29 -24.92 -0.97
C SER A 33 0.13 -25.13 -1.51
N ASP A 34 0.49 -24.42 -2.58
CA ASP A 34 1.83 -24.50 -3.18
C ASP A 34 2.82 -23.65 -2.35
N ALA A 35 3.89 -24.28 -1.88
CA ALA A 35 4.87 -23.65 -1.02
C ALA A 35 5.60 -22.49 -1.71
N GLU A 36 5.88 -22.59 -3.01
CA GLU A 36 6.56 -21.54 -3.75
C GLU A 36 5.64 -20.33 -3.95
N ASN A 37 4.38 -20.57 -4.27
CA ASN A 37 3.40 -19.50 -4.41
C ASN A 37 3.19 -18.78 -3.09
N LYS A 38 3.09 -19.55 -2.00
CA LYS A 38 2.96 -18.98 -0.66
C LYS A 38 4.16 -18.09 -0.33
N LYS A 39 5.37 -18.58 -0.59
CA LYS A 39 6.61 -17.84 -0.33
C LYS A 39 6.67 -16.54 -1.16
N PHE A 40 6.25 -16.62 -2.42
CA PHE A 40 6.20 -15.45 -3.29
C PHE A 40 5.26 -14.38 -2.74
N LEU A 41 4.06 -14.77 -2.32
CA LEU A 41 3.08 -13.85 -1.76
C LEU A 41 3.52 -13.27 -0.41
N GLU A 42 4.17 -14.07 0.41
CA GLU A 42 4.76 -13.59 1.66
C GLU A 42 5.86 -12.56 1.39
N GLY A 43 6.63 -12.75 0.32
CA GLY A 43 7.62 -11.77 -0.14
C GLY A 43 7.01 -10.45 -0.55
N LEU A 44 5.88 -10.48 -1.26
CA LEU A 44 5.15 -9.27 -1.62
C LEU A 44 4.62 -8.55 -0.37
N ALA A 45 4.11 -9.30 0.61
CA ALA A 45 3.67 -8.72 1.87
C ALA A 45 4.83 -8.04 2.61
N ALA A 46 6.01 -8.66 2.61
CA ALA A 46 7.20 -8.07 3.23
C ALA A 46 7.62 -6.78 2.54
N MET A 47 7.49 -6.69 1.22
CA MET A 47 7.75 -5.46 0.47
C MET A 47 6.78 -4.36 0.88
N GLU A 48 5.50 -4.68 1.06
CA GLU A 48 4.51 -3.71 1.52
C GLU A 48 4.84 -3.22 2.94
N ASP A 49 5.32 -4.11 3.80
CA ASP A 49 5.77 -3.71 5.14
C ASP A 49 6.95 -2.74 5.08
N GLN A 50 7.88 -2.96 4.15
CA GLN A 50 9.00 -2.06 3.95
C GLN A 50 8.53 -0.69 3.45
N HIS A 51 7.56 -0.66 2.56
CA HIS A 51 6.96 0.59 2.10
C HIS A 51 6.31 1.35 3.24
N GLN A 52 5.62 0.67 4.15
CA GLN A 52 5.05 1.30 5.34
C GLN A 52 6.12 1.99 6.18
N LYS A 53 7.24 1.31 6.40
CA LYS A 53 8.36 1.87 7.19
C LYS A 53 8.95 3.10 6.50
N THR A 54 9.14 3.03 5.20
CA THR A 54 9.66 4.15 4.41
C THR A 54 8.75 5.37 4.53
N PHE A 55 7.44 5.18 4.36
CA PHE A 55 6.49 6.27 4.50
C PHE A 55 6.41 6.81 5.92
N ALA A 56 6.51 5.95 6.92
CA ALA A 56 6.50 6.37 8.32
C ALA A 56 7.73 7.24 8.64
N GLU A 57 8.89 6.90 8.10
CA GLU A 57 10.09 7.71 8.25
C GLU A 57 9.98 9.04 7.52
N MET A 58 9.43 9.04 6.30
CA MET A 58 9.16 10.26 5.55
C MET A 58 8.23 11.18 6.33
N ARG A 59 7.18 10.62 6.92
CA ARG A 59 6.22 11.37 7.74
C ARG A 59 6.91 12.01 8.92
N LYS A 60 7.78 11.28 9.60
CA LYS A 60 8.55 11.80 10.73
C LYS A 60 9.46 12.94 10.32
N THR A 61 10.19 12.77 9.23
CA THR A 61 11.09 13.79 8.68
C THR A 61 10.34 15.06 8.31
N LEU A 62 9.19 14.91 7.64
CA LEU A 62 8.37 16.05 7.23
C LEU A 62 7.79 16.79 8.42
N THR A 63 7.37 16.07 9.45
CA THR A 63 6.84 16.69 10.66
C THR A 63 7.89 17.55 11.37
N GLU A 64 9.13 17.08 11.39
CA GLU A 64 10.25 17.84 11.98
C GLU A 64 10.65 19.04 11.12
N ALA A 65 10.68 18.86 9.79
CA ALA A 65 11.09 19.91 8.86
C ALA A 65 10.01 20.97 8.65
N ASP A 66 8.75 20.59 8.74
CA ASP A 66 7.61 21.43 8.36
C ASP A 66 6.84 21.96 9.57
N LYS A 67 7.56 22.43 10.56
CA LYS A 67 6.92 23.11 11.71
C LYS A 67 6.20 24.40 11.33
N GLY A 68 6.37 24.85 10.09
CA GLY A 68 5.72 26.04 9.57
C GLY A 68 4.47 25.78 8.73
N GLY A 69 4.03 24.53 8.59
CA GLY A 69 2.83 24.17 7.85
C GLY A 69 2.97 24.17 6.34
N LYS A 70 4.19 24.10 5.83
CA LYS A 70 4.44 24.03 4.39
C LYS A 70 4.47 22.57 3.92
N VAL A 71 3.73 22.30 2.85
CA VAL A 71 3.81 20.99 2.18
C VAL A 71 5.18 20.86 1.53
N PHE A 72 5.93 19.84 1.89
CA PHE A 72 7.24 19.57 1.34
C PHE A 72 7.22 18.21 0.62
N ASP A 73 7.18 18.27 -0.69
CA ASP A 73 7.25 17.10 -1.56
C ASP A 73 8.26 17.42 -2.66
N PRO A 74 9.58 17.37 -2.33
CA PRO A 74 10.64 17.93 -3.18
C PRO A 74 10.72 17.29 -4.56
N TYR A 75 10.26 16.07 -4.71
CA TYR A 75 10.33 15.32 -5.98
C TYR A 75 8.97 14.91 -6.49
N ASN A 76 7.90 15.42 -5.91
CA ASN A 76 6.53 15.00 -6.19
C ASN A 76 6.32 13.48 -6.03
N GLU A 77 7.18 12.82 -5.25
CA GLU A 77 7.13 11.37 -5.08
C GLU A 77 5.83 10.91 -4.44
N VAL A 78 5.39 11.61 -3.40
CA VAL A 78 4.16 11.28 -2.70
C VAL A 78 2.96 11.51 -3.60
N SER A 79 2.95 12.64 -4.31
CA SER A 79 1.88 12.96 -5.26
C SER A 79 1.81 11.95 -6.39
N GLN A 80 2.96 11.55 -6.92
CA GLN A 80 3.05 10.52 -7.95
C GLN A 80 2.58 9.17 -7.45
N TYR A 81 2.95 8.82 -6.23
CA TYR A 81 2.51 7.58 -5.59
C TYR A 81 0.98 7.56 -5.46
N LEU A 82 0.39 8.63 -4.95
CA LEU A 82 -1.06 8.72 -4.79
C LEU A 82 -1.79 8.69 -6.13
N ALA A 83 -1.25 9.35 -7.14
CA ALA A 83 -1.84 9.31 -8.48
C ALA A 83 -1.82 7.90 -9.04
N SER A 84 -0.70 7.20 -8.86
CA SER A 84 -0.57 5.80 -9.26
C SER A 84 -1.57 4.92 -8.52
N MET A 85 -1.75 5.14 -7.21
CA MET A 85 -2.69 4.36 -6.41
C MET A 85 -4.14 4.68 -6.78
N ALA A 86 -4.43 5.91 -7.14
CA ALA A 86 -5.77 6.30 -7.59
C ALA A 86 -6.16 5.56 -8.87
N ASP A 87 -5.19 5.34 -9.76
CA ASP A 87 -5.41 4.59 -10.99
C ASP A 87 -5.64 3.09 -10.74
N THR A 88 -5.23 2.61 -9.57
CA THR A 88 -5.39 1.21 -9.17
C THR A 88 -6.45 1.03 -8.09
N LEU A 89 -7.43 1.93 -8.04
CA LEU A 89 -8.55 1.83 -7.10
C LEU A 89 -9.30 0.51 -7.31
N GLY A 90 -9.27 -0.34 -6.32
CA GLY A 90 -9.82 -1.68 -6.42
C GLY A 90 -8.79 -2.77 -6.25
N GLY A 91 -7.49 -2.40 -6.29
CA GLY A 91 -6.42 -3.36 -6.10
C GLY A 91 -6.14 -3.67 -4.64
N GLU A 92 -4.92 -4.09 -4.36
CA GLU A 92 -4.47 -4.56 -3.04
C GLU A 92 -4.67 -3.57 -1.90
N GLY A 93 -4.69 -2.28 -2.21
CA GLY A 93 -4.86 -1.22 -1.21
C GLY A 93 -6.26 -1.07 -0.66
N ARG A 94 -7.24 -1.83 -1.16
CA ARG A 94 -8.61 -1.82 -0.65
C ARG A 94 -8.81 -2.92 0.38
N PRO A 95 -9.32 -2.61 1.58
CA PRO A 95 -9.63 -3.65 2.57
C PRO A 95 -10.60 -4.70 2.05
N SER A 96 -11.60 -4.30 1.27
CA SER A 96 -12.63 -5.19 0.72
C SER A 96 -12.06 -6.25 -0.22
N VAL A 97 -10.91 -6.00 -0.84
CA VAL A 97 -10.28 -6.93 -1.77
C VAL A 97 -9.79 -8.18 -1.02
N ALA A 98 -9.21 -8.00 0.18
CA ALA A 98 -8.81 -9.14 1.01
C ALA A 98 -10.02 -9.94 1.47
N ASP A 99 -11.13 -9.26 1.79
CA ASP A 99 -12.35 -9.92 2.24
C ASP A 99 -13.01 -10.73 1.12
N ALA A 100 -12.78 -10.35 -0.12
CA ALA A 100 -13.34 -11.06 -1.27
C ALA A 100 -12.61 -12.36 -1.62
N LEU A 101 -11.45 -12.63 -1.02
CA LEU A 101 -10.71 -13.88 -1.28
C LEU A 101 -11.49 -15.09 -0.75
N THR A 102 -11.70 -16.08 -1.61
CA THR A 102 -12.49 -17.28 -1.30
C THR A 102 -11.63 -18.46 -0.82
N GLY A 103 -10.35 -18.42 -1.09
CA GLY A 103 -9.43 -19.52 -0.80
C GLY A 103 -9.20 -20.45 -1.98
N ASN A 104 -9.94 -20.25 -3.08
CA ASN A 104 -9.83 -21.08 -4.29
C ASN A 104 -9.09 -20.39 -5.43
N GLU A 105 -8.62 -19.16 -5.22
CA GLU A 105 -7.95 -18.40 -6.24
C GLU A 105 -6.57 -19.00 -6.57
N THR A 106 -6.22 -19.00 -7.86
CA THR A 106 -4.87 -19.29 -8.31
C THR A 106 -3.98 -18.08 -8.04
N LEU A 107 -2.67 -18.28 -8.10
CA LEU A 107 -1.72 -17.16 -7.99
C LEU A 107 -2.02 -16.08 -9.03
N GLU A 108 -2.33 -16.48 -10.26
CA GLU A 108 -2.68 -15.53 -11.31
C GLU A 108 -3.91 -14.71 -10.96
N ASP A 109 -4.95 -15.36 -10.44
CA ASP A 109 -6.18 -14.66 -10.00
C ASP A 109 -5.88 -13.64 -8.93
N ILE A 110 -5.04 -14.00 -7.95
CA ILE A 110 -4.64 -13.11 -6.85
C ILE A 110 -3.90 -11.90 -7.39
N LEU A 111 -2.95 -12.11 -8.29
CA LEU A 111 -2.18 -11.02 -8.86
C LEU A 111 -3.04 -10.10 -9.72
N ARG A 112 -4.01 -10.63 -10.44
CA ARG A 112 -4.98 -9.80 -11.20
C ARG A 112 -5.82 -8.94 -10.28
N THR A 113 -6.25 -9.49 -9.16
CA THR A 113 -7.05 -8.76 -8.18
C THR A 113 -6.23 -7.64 -7.54
N ALA A 114 -4.95 -7.90 -7.26
CA ALA A 114 -4.04 -6.94 -6.65
C ALA A 114 -3.74 -5.75 -7.58
N LEU A 115 -3.77 -5.97 -8.87
CA LEU A 115 -3.51 -4.93 -9.87
C LEU A 115 -4.78 -4.17 -10.21
#